data_e467714d255302ad3e8161f0c3ad4753
#
_entry.id   e467714d255302ad3e8161f0c3ad4753
#
_cell.length_a   1.000
_cell.length_b   1.000
_cell.length_c   1.000
_cell.angle_alpha   90.00
_cell.angle_beta   90.00
_cell.angle_gamma   90.00
#
_symmetry.space_group_name_H-M   'P 1'
#
loop_
_entity.id
_entity.type
_entity.pdbx_description
1 polymer ?
#
loop_
_entity_poly.entity_id
_entity_poly.type
_entity_poly.pdbx_seq_one_letter_code
_entity_poly.pdbx_strand_id
1 'polypeptide(L)'
;MGTSVEETIKEIQGRENIFVAYSQTTKLPYVTCGEESFNDQAWFFTEEEAIKEFGKKKVEEKILLMGMRYEKKDFPKMYGLLFSIGVNTIIWNDGGEQMEIDLEKIVRKPDLSKVEPQKRPLINPTLQLSGIYFMQ
;
A
#
# COMPACT_ATOMS: atom_id res chain seq x y z
N MET A 1 -6.61 -1.16 -24.83
CA MET A 1 -6.14 -2.40 -24.19
C MET A 1 -5.41 -2.08 -22.89
N GLY A 2 -5.65 -2.89 -21.89
CA GLY A 2 -4.98 -2.70 -20.62
C GLY A 2 -3.52 -3.08 -20.64
N THR A 3 -2.77 -2.51 -19.72
CA THR A 3 -1.37 -2.87 -19.50
C THR A 3 -1.31 -4.28 -18.92
N SER A 4 -0.32 -5.07 -19.32
CA SER A 4 -0.15 -6.40 -18.77
C SER A 4 0.32 -6.34 -17.32
N VAL A 5 0.10 -7.41 -16.55
CA VAL A 5 0.57 -7.50 -15.17
C VAL A 5 2.08 -7.31 -15.11
N GLU A 6 2.81 -7.93 -16.04
CA GLU A 6 4.26 -7.86 -16.08
C GLU A 6 4.78 -6.44 -16.31
N GLU A 7 4.14 -5.70 -17.22
CA GLU A 7 4.50 -4.32 -17.47
C GLU A 7 4.20 -3.45 -16.26
N THR A 8 3.08 -3.69 -15.60
CA THR A 8 2.69 -2.96 -14.40
C THR A 8 3.68 -3.22 -13.26
N ILE A 9 4.12 -4.46 -13.08
CA ILE A 9 5.13 -4.77 -12.07
C ILE A 9 6.41 -3.99 -12.31
N LYS A 10 6.87 -3.91 -13.56
CA LYS A 10 8.06 -3.13 -13.90
C LYS A 10 7.86 -1.65 -13.60
N GLU A 11 6.67 -1.13 -13.90
CA GLU A 11 6.33 0.26 -13.59
C GLU A 11 6.40 0.52 -12.10
N ILE A 12 5.80 -0.35 -11.29
CA ILE A 12 5.82 -0.21 -9.82
C ILE A 12 7.25 -0.20 -9.32
N GLN A 13 8.08 -1.13 -9.78
CA GLN A 13 9.46 -1.26 -9.34
C GLN A 13 10.33 -0.05 -9.75
N GLY A 14 9.97 0.62 -10.82
CA GLY A 14 10.73 1.76 -11.33
C GLY A 14 10.21 3.13 -10.89
N ARG A 15 9.13 3.20 -10.14
CA ARG A 15 8.56 4.50 -9.75
C ARG A 15 9.41 5.21 -8.72
N GLU A 16 9.39 6.54 -8.78
CA GLU A 16 10.08 7.39 -7.79
C GLU A 16 9.27 7.52 -6.50
N ASN A 17 7.95 7.42 -6.60
CA ASN A 17 7.07 7.48 -5.44
C ASN A 17 5.81 6.66 -5.66
N ILE A 18 5.15 6.30 -4.56
CA ILE A 18 3.88 5.57 -4.55
C ILE A 18 3.06 6.12 -3.40
N PHE A 19 1.76 6.26 -3.62
CA PHE A 19 0.82 6.66 -2.58
C PHE A 19 0.09 5.42 -2.05
N VAL A 20 0.02 5.27 -0.74
CA VAL A 20 -0.61 4.12 -0.09
C VAL A 20 -1.70 4.61 0.85
N ALA A 21 -2.87 3.98 0.80
CA ALA A 21 -3.96 4.32 1.71
C ALA A 21 -3.70 3.73 3.11
N TYR A 22 -3.87 4.55 4.12
CA TYR A 22 -3.70 4.17 5.53
C TYR A 22 -4.97 4.47 6.30
N SER A 23 -5.22 3.70 7.35
CA SER A 23 -6.30 3.97 8.28
C SER A 23 -5.88 5.05 9.27
N GLN A 24 -6.71 6.09 9.44
CA GLN A 24 -6.44 7.11 10.44
C GLN A 24 -6.54 6.55 11.86
N THR A 25 -7.37 5.54 12.04
CA THR A 25 -7.60 4.93 13.36
C THR A 25 -6.42 4.08 13.82
N THR A 26 -5.97 3.16 12.96
CA THR A 26 -4.91 2.22 13.34
C THR A 26 -3.51 2.73 13.04
N LYS A 27 -3.39 3.72 12.16
CA LYS A 27 -2.10 4.22 11.65
C LYS A 27 -1.33 3.14 10.88
N LEU A 28 -2.03 2.15 10.37
CA LEU A 28 -1.48 1.08 9.53
C LEU A 28 -2.10 1.15 8.14
N PRO A 29 -1.49 0.50 7.15
CA PRO A 29 -2.08 0.45 5.82
C PRO A 29 -3.52 -0.04 5.86
N TYR A 30 -4.37 0.59 5.05
CA TYR A 30 -5.75 0.16 4.90
C TYR A 30 -5.76 -1.14 4.13
N VAL A 31 -6.29 -2.20 4.72
CA VAL A 31 -6.30 -3.54 4.15
C VAL A 31 -7.73 -4.01 3.97
N THR A 32 -8.03 -4.51 2.77
CA THR A 32 -9.32 -5.12 2.48
C THR A 32 -9.13 -6.60 2.17
N CYS A 33 -10.19 -7.39 2.34
CA CYS A 33 -10.17 -8.81 2.03
C CYS A 33 -10.88 -9.05 0.70
N GLY A 34 -10.32 -9.92 -0.13
CA GLY A 34 -10.98 -10.33 -1.35
C GLY A 34 -12.22 -11.16 -1.06
N GLU A 35 -13.29 -10.96 -1.85
CA GLU A 35 -14.56 -11.67 -1.63
C GLU A 35 -14.48 -13.16 -1.92
N GLU A 36 -13.70 -13.52 -2.94
CA GLU A 36 -13.63 -14.91 -3.41
C GLU A 36 -12.34 -15.62 -3.03
N SER A 37 -11.41 -14.89 -2.39
CA SER A 37 -10.11 -15.44 -2.02
C SER A 37 -9.71 -14.84 -0.67
N PHE A 38 -8.81 -15.50 0.03
CA PHE A 38 -8.31 -15.02 1.31
C PHE A 38 -7.14 -14.06 1.11
N ASN A 39 -7.27 -13.13 0.17
CA ASN A 39 -6.25 -12.13 -0.12
C ASN A 39 -6.43 -10.93 0.80
N ASP A 40 -5.35 -10.52 1.45
CA ASP A 40 -5.29 -9.28 2.19
C ASP A 40 -4.66 -8.24 1.27
N GLN A 41 -5.45 -7.23 0.93
CA GLN A 41 -5.14 -6.29 -0.13
C GLN A 41 -4.79 -4.91 0.41
N ALA A 42 -3.62 -4.39 0.04
CA ALA A 42 -3.26 -3.00 0.29
C ALA A 42 -3.59 -2.17 -0.96
N TRP A 43 -3.91 -0.90 -0.78
CA TRP A 43 -4.35 -0.02 -1.85
C TRP A 43 -3.26 0.98 -2.20
N PHE A 44 -2.73 0.88 -3.41
CA PHE A 44 -1.67 1.73 -3.95
C PHE A 44 -2.22 2.63 -5.05
N PHE A 45 -1.68 3.84 -5.15
CA PHE A 45 -2.12 4.83 -6.14
C PHE A 45 -0.91 5.51 -6.76
N THR A 46 -1.03 5.86 -8.03
CA THR A 46 0.02 6.58 -8.75
C THR A 46 -0.03 8.08 -8.50
N GLU A 47 -1.20 8.62 -8.16
CA GLU A 47 -1.41 10.06 -8.02
C GLU A 47 -2.10 10.43 -6.74
N GLU A 48 -1.71 11.58 -6.18
CA GLU A 48 -2.29 12.12 -4.96
C GLU A 48 -3.79 12.36 -5.09
N GLU A 49 -4.21 12.91 -6.23
CA GLU A 49 -5.64 13.19 -6.46
C GLU A 49 -6.49 11.94 -6.42
N ALA A 50 -5.98 10.83 -6.96
CA ALA A 50 -6.70 9.57 -6.97
C ALA A 50 -6.90 9.03 -5.56
N ILE A 51 -5.87 9.09 -4.71
CA ILE A 51 -5.98 8.60 -3.34
C ILE A 51 -6.90 9.49 -2.51
N LYS A 52 -6.91 10.80 -2.77
CA LYS A 52 -7.82 11.73 -2.09
C LYS A 52 -9.27 11.43 -2.44
N GLU A 53 -9.56 11.17 -3.71
CA GLU A 53 -10.90 10.80 -4.15
C GLU A 53 -11.36 9.49 -3.50
N PHE A 54 -10.45 8.52 -3.42
CA PHE A 54 -10.73 7.26 -2.75
C PHE A 54 -11.10 7.49 -1.28
N GLY A 55 -10.33 8.33 -0.59
CA GLY A 55 -10.60 8.65 0.81
C GLY A 55 -11.94 9.34 1.01
N LYS A 56 -12.31 10.26 0.12
CA LYS A 56 -13.60 10.94 0.19
C LYS A 56 -14.77 9.97 0.07
N LYS A 57 -14.64 9.00 -0.84
CA LYS A 57 -15.69 7.98 -1.00
C LYS A 57 -15.81 7.10 0.24
N LYS A 58 -14.69 6.78 0.88
CA LYS A 58 -14.68 5.95 2.07
C LYS A 58 -15.27 6.65 3.29
N VAL A 59 -15.22 7.97 3.35
CA VAL A 59 -15.85 8.72 4.44
C VAL A 59 -17.36 8.45 4.46
N GLU A 60 -17.99 8.29 3.31
CA GLU A 60 -19.42 7.96 3.23
C GLU A 60 -19.72 6.61 3.88
N GLU A 61 -18.75 5.71 3.91
CA GLU A 61 -18.85 4.41 4.57
C GLU A 61 -18.36 4.45 6.02
N LYS A 62 -18.05 5.65 6.53
CA LYS A 62 -17.53 5.90 7.88
C LYS A 62 -16.12 5.31 8.08
N ILE A 63 -15.39 5.17 7.00
CA ILE A 63 -13.99 4.73 7.02
C ILE A 63 -13.11 5.96 6.80
N LEU A 64 -12.28 6.28 7.80
CA LEU A 64 -11.40 7.43 7.74
C LEU A 64 -10.00 7.01 7.31
N LEU A 65 -9.58 7.51 6.16
CA LEU A 65 -8.30 7.17 5.57
C LEU A 65 -7.39 8.40 5.51
N MET A 66 -6.09 8.13 5.38
CA MET A 66 -5.09 9.14 5.07
C MET A 66 -4.21 8.57 3.97
N GLY A 67 -3.54 9.44 3.23
CA GLY A 67 -2.59 9.02 2.21
C GLY A 67 -1.18 9.10 2.74
N MET A 68 -0.39 8.09 2.44
CA MET A 68 1.02 8.07 2.75
C MET A 68 1.80 8.05 1.45
N ARG A 69 2.64 9.07 1.26
CA ARG A 69 3.52 9.10 0.10
C ARG A 69 4.86 8.48 0.48
N TYR A 70 5.26 7.44 -0.26
CA TYR A 70 6.54 6.80 -0.10
C TYR A 70 7.47 7.17 -1.25
N GLU A 71 8.68 7.56 -0.93
CA GLU A 71 9.73 7.74 -1.91
C GLU A 71 10.41 6.40 -2.17
N LYS A 72 11.06 6.26 -3.31
CA LYS A 72 11.68 5.00 -3.72
C LYS A 72 12.63 4.43 -2.66
N LYS A 73 13.38 5.29 -1.97
CA LYS A 73 14.31 4.87 -0.93
C LYS A 73 13.63 4.19 0.25
N ASP A 74 12.33 4.45 0.46
CA ASP A 74 11.56 3.90 1.57
C ASP A 74 10.72 2.69 1.18
N PHE A 75 10.75 2.28 -0.09
CA PHE A 75 9.97 1.14 -0.56
C PHE A 75 10.29 -0.15 0.19
N PRO A 76 11.55 -0.47 0.49
CA PRO A 76 11.85 -1.69 1.26
C PRO A 76 11.16 -1.73 2.61
N LYS A 77 11.10 -0.59 3.32
CA LYS A 77 10.42 -0.49 4.60
C LYS A 77 8.91 -0.65 4.44
N MET A 78 8.37 -0.04 3.40
CA MET A 78 6.94 -0.13 3.08
C MET A 78 6.56 -1.59 2.82
N TYR A 79 7.28 -2.28 1.96
CA TYR A 79 6.99 -3.67 1.64
C TYR A 79 7.21 -4.58 2.85
N GLY A 80 8.25 -4.32 3.66
CA GLY A 80 8.47 -5.07 4.88
C GLY A 80 7.29 -4.97 5.84
N LEU A 81 6.74 -3.76 6.00
CA LEU A 81 5.57 -3.56 6.83
C LEU A 81 4.37 -4.35 6.29
N LEU A 82 4.12 -4.25 4.98
CA LEU A 82 3.00 -4.96 4.36
C LEU A 82 3.09 -6.47 4.59
N PHE A 83 4.26 -7.06 4.40
CA PHE A 83 4.44 -8.49 4.68
C PHE A 83 4.21 -8.80 6.16
N SER A 84 4.68 -7.93 7.05
CA SER A 84 4.57 -8.18 8.51
C SER A 84 3.13 -8.17 9.00
N ILE A 85 2.23 -7.45 8.34
CA ILE A 85 0.82 -7.41 8.71
C ILE A 85 -0.04 -8.38 7.89
N GLY A 86 0.60 -9.20 7.05
CA GLY A 86 -0.09 -10.25 6.32
C GLY A 86 -0.63 -9.88 4.95
N VAL A 87 -0.26 -8.73 4.42
CA VAL A 87 -0.68 -8.33 3.07
C VAL A 87 0.00 -9.23 2.05
N ASN A 88 -0.77 -9.73 1.10
CA ASN A 88 -0.24 -10.57 0.02
C ASN A 88 -0.61 -10.07 -1.37
N THR A 89 -1.43 -9.01 -1.46
CA THR A 89 -1.94 -8.50 -2.72
C THR A 89 -1.94 -6.98 -2.71
N ILE A 90 -1.66 -6.38 -3.85
CA ILE A 90 -1.72 -4.93 -4.05
C ILE A 90 -2.83 -4.63 -5.03
N ILE A 91 -3.69 -3.66 -4.69
CA ILE A 91 -4.64 -3.10 -5.63
C ILE A 91 -4.00 -1.85 -6.20
N TRP A 92 -3.52 -1.95 -7.43
CA TRP A 92 -2.80 -0.86 -8.11
C TRP A 92 -3.79 0.01 -8.87
N ASN A 93 -3.82 1.28 -8.52
CA ASN A 93 -4.72 2.26 -9.14
C ASN A 93 -3.92 3.26 -9.95
N ASP A 94 -4.14 3.26 -11.25
CA ASP A 94 -3.42 4.12 -12.19
C ASP A 94 -4.41 4.74 -13.18
N GLY A 95 -4.64 6.04 -13.02
CA GLY A 95 -5.47 6.79 -13.96
C GLY A 95 -6.89 6.27 -14.14
N GLY A 96 -7.48 5.72 -13.10
CA GLY A 96 -8.83 5.15 -13.15
C GLY A 96 -8.86 3.66 -13.44
N GLU A 97 -7.74 3.09 -13.85
CA GLU A 97 -7.61 1.65 -14.03
C GLU A 97 -7.18 1.02 -12.71
N GLN A 98 -7.68 -0.17 -12.44
CA GLN A 98 -7.38 -0.87 -11.20
C GLN A 98 -6.92 -2.28 -11.55
N MET A 99 -5.83 -2.71 -10.93
CA MET A 99 -5.27 -4.03 -11.19
C MET A 99 -4.88 -4.69 -9.87
N GLU A 100 -5.26 -5.94 -9.69
CA GLU A 100 -4.89 -6.74 -8.54
C GLU A 100 -3.60 -7.49 -8.87
N ILE A 101 -2.57 -7.31 -8.03
CA ILE A 101 -1.24 -7.89 -8.27
C ILE A 101 -0.75 -8.59 -7.00
N ASP A 102 -0.23 -9.79 -7.16
CA ASP A 102 0.38 -10.55 -6.07
C ASP A 102 1.64 -9.81 -5.59
N LEU A 103 1.70 -9.51 -4.30
CA LEU A 103 2.81 -8.75 -3.72
C LEU A 103 4.15 -9.46 -3.93
N GLU A 104 4.20 -10.78 -3.86
CA GLU A 104 5.43 -11.54 -4.05
C GLU A 104 5.98 -11.47 -5.47
N LYS A 105 5.17 -11.04 -6.43
CA LYS A 105 5.63 -10.81 -7.80
C LYS A 105 6.33 -9.46 -7.95
N ILE A 106 6.07 -8.53 -7.03
CA ILE A 106 6.68 -7.21 -7.05
C ILE A 106 8.00 -7.23 -6.27
N VAL A 107 8.01 -7.88 -5.12
CA VAL A 107 9.15 -7.87 -4.23
C VAL A 107 9.25 -9.22 -3.50
N ARG A 108 10.49 -9.66 -3.29
CA ARG A 108 10.74 -10.92 -2.59
C ARG A 108 10.34 -10.79 -1.12
N LYS A 109 9.59 -11.77 -0.62
CA LYS A 109 9.17 -11.79 0.77
C LYS A 109 10.40 -11.93 1.69
N PRO A 110 10.56 -11.03 2.67
CA PRO A 110 11.68 -11.12 3.60
C PRO A 110 11.48 -12.28 4.57
N ASP A 111 12.61 -12.80 5.09
CA ASP A 111 12.56 -13.84 6.10
C ASP A 111 12.39 -13.18 7.48
N LEU A 112 11.15 -13.04 7.90
CA LEU A 112 10.81 -12.38 9.15
C LEU A 112 11.22 -13.19 10.39
N SER A 113 11.52 -14.48 10.22
CA SER A 113 11.94 -15.31 11.35
C SER A 113 13.32 -14.90 11.88
N LYS A 114 14.12 -14.25 11.05
CA LYS A 114 15.45 -13.77 11.42
C LYS A 114 15.44 -12.36 12.02
N VAL A 115 14.28 -11.72 12.08
CA VAL A 115 14.14 -10.38 12.61
C VAL A 115 13.70 -10.47 14.06
N GLU A 116 14.46 -9.84 14.96
CA GLU A 116 14.09 -9.82 16.37
C GLU A 116 12.79 -9.03 16.56
N PRO A 117 11.88 -9.50 17.43
CA PRO A 117 10.60 -8.84 17.60
C PRO A 117 10.68 -7.34 17.89
N GLN A 118 11.64 -6.91 18.70
CA GLN A 118 11.79 -5.50 19.05
C GLN A 118 12.29 -4.65 17.88
N LYS A 119 12.77 -5.25 16.80
CA LYS A 119 13.20 -4.54 15.61
C LYS A 119 12.13 -4.50 14.53
N ARG A 120 11.03 -5.22 14.74
CA ARG A 120 9.92 -5.18 13.82
C ARG A 120 9.17 -3.88 14.03
N PRO A 121 8.71 -3.23 12.94
CA PRO A 121 7.95 -2.01 13.10
C PRO A 121 6.60 -2.30 13.74
N LEU A 122 6.45 -1.94 15.00
CA LEU A 122 5.17 -2.03 15.71
C LEU A 122 4.31 -0.82 15.38
N ILE A 123 4.99 0.32 15.25
CA ILE A 123 4.38 1.54 14.77
C ILE A 123 5.14 1.87 13.52
N ASN A 124 4.44 2.25 12.47
CA ASN A 124 5.11 2.57 11.23
C ASN A 124 5.96 3.85 11.38
N PRO A 125 7.28 3.74 11.53
CA PRO A 125 8.12 4.93 11.69
C PRO A 125 8.14 5.82 10.46
N THR A 126 7.78 5.28 9.29
CA THR A 126 7.73 6.07 8.08
C THR A 126 6.61 7.11 8.11
N LEU A 127 5.64 6.97 9.01
CA LEU A 127 4.62 8.00 9.20
C LEU A 127 5.21 9.33 9.59
N GLN A 128 6.38 9.33 10.23
CA GLN A 128 7.08 10.56 10.64
C GLN A 128 8.01 11.10 9.57
N LEU A 129 8.39 10.25 8.61
CA LEU A 129 9.37 10.59 7.58
C LEU A 129 8.75 10.94 6.24
N SER A 130 7.57 10.44 5.97
CA SER A 130 6.88 10.63 4.69
C SER A 130 5.76 11.65 4.81
N GLY A 131 5.36 12.22 3.69
CA GLY A 131 4.22 13.13 3.68
C GLY A 131 2.92 12.40 4.00
N ILE A 132 2.16 12.90 4.94
CA ILE A 132 0.89 12.31 5.37
C ILE A 132 -0.25 13.24 4.96
N TYR A 133 -1.28 12.65 4.34
CA TYR A 133 -2.45 13.40 3.92
C TYR A 133 -3.69 12.90 4.66
N PHE A 134 -4.49 13.83 5.19
CA PHE A 134 -5.79 13.49 5.73
C PHE A 134 -6.82 13.71 4.63
N MET A 135 -7.48 12.64 4.23
CA MET A 135 -8.39 12.63 3.09
C MET A 135 -9.83 12.87 3.55
N GLN A 136 -10.09 14.11 3.90
CA GLN A 136 -11.42 14.53 4.35
C GLN A 136 -11.99 15.57 3.43
#